data_4a8ddb46f08867ed314ba1dfe8e73ac8
#
_entry.id   4a8ddb46f08867ed314ba1dfe8e73ac8
#
_cell.length_a   1.000
_cell.length_b   1.000
_cell.length_c   1.000
_cell.angle_alpha   90.00
_cell.angle_beta   90.00
_cell.angle_gamma   90.00
#
_symmetry.space_group_name_H-M   'P 1'
#
loop_
_entity.id
_entity.type
_entity.pdbx_description
1 polymer ?
#
loop_
_entity_poly.entity_id
_entity_poly.type
_entity_poly.pdbx_seq_one_letter_code
_entity_poly.pdbx_strand_id
1 'polypeptide(L)'
;MKKILLTFTFATLANGLAAGDWPGFRGPLGNGVSDEVGLPVALDAKKHIAWRIDLPGRGLSSPLVVGDRVFVTASGGTRQDWLQILCLNAADGSVIWQRQFWAMGSTMRHDKTSIAAPTPVTDGRRLFAIFSSNDLFCLDLDGNLQWLRGLTLDYPNARNSLGMASSLVLAGGVLVAQVENDSESFTAGLDKQNGVNLWRVDRPKSANWTTATVQKIGSGAEMLLLQSGRGIHAVNPKNGEVGWHYADGASTIPSSALAGGVLYVPSHGLTALELADDGRSFKQKWRSSRLRPDTASPLVHRDRVYSLNSAGVLTCGDTDSGKRLWQLRLDGPFGGSPVVADNHLYVFSEEGMVQVVDLSAPEGRIAGEMDLGEMIQCSPAVSNGALYVRSNRRIWKIARKTQL
;
A
#
# COMPACT_ATOMS: atom_id res chain seq x y z
N MET A 1 -55.88 24.37 17.84
CA MET A 1 -54.44 24.16 18.04
C MET A 1 -53.97 22.99 17.16
N LYS A 2 -53.35 23.26 16.00
CA LYS A 2 -52.79 22.22 15.11
C LYS A 2 -51.36 21.92 15.56
N LYS A 3 -51.08 20.68 15.97
CA LYS A 3 -49.73 20.19 16.26
C LYS A 3 -49.04 19.92 14.95
N ILE A 4 -47.97 20.66 14.63
CA ILE A 4 -47.06 20.40 13.54
C ILE A 4 -46.07 19.34 14.05
N LEU A 5 -46.12 18.13 13.47
CA LEU A 5 -45.15 17.09 13.72
C LEU A 5 -43.97 17.31 12.74
N LEU A 6 -42.84 17.80 13.24
CA LEU A 6 -41.62 17.87 12.47
C LEU A 6 -41.00 16.48 12.45
N THR A 7 -41.08 15.80 11.31
CA THR A 7 -40.37 14.53 11.08
C THR A 7 -38.94 14.86 10.67
N PHE A 8 -37.97 14.67 11.53
CA PHE A 8 -36.54 14.70 11.18
C PHE A 8 -36.20 13.38 10.47
N THR A 9 -36.06 13.45 9.17
CA THR A 9 -35.50 12.34 8.39
C THR A 9 -33.97 12.37 8.58
N PHE A 10 -33.44 11.51 9.44
CA PHE A 10 -32.02 11.23 9.46
C PHE A 10 -31.68 10.45 8.20
N ALA A 11 -31.10 11.13 7.21
CA ALA A 11 -30.43 10.47 6.11
C ALA A 11 -29.22 9.75 6.68
N THR A 12 -29.30 8.44 6.86
CA THR A 12 -28.14 7.60 7.10
C THR A 12 -27.31 7.60 5.81
N LEU A 13 -26.30 8.48 5.77
CA LEU A 13 -25.26 8.41 4.76
C LEU A 13 -24.59 7.04 4.91
N ALA A 14 -24.80 6.17 3.93
CA ALA A 14 -24.05 4.95 3.77
C ALA A 14 -22.61 5.35 3.39
N ASN A 15 -21.76 5.64 4.39
CA ASN A 15 -20.35 5.93 4.19
C ASN A 15 -19.62 4.61 3.86
N GLY A 16 -19.66 4.20 2.60
CA GLY A 16 -18.76 3.24 1.99
C GLY A 16 -17.69 3.99 1.21
N LEU A 17 -16.62 3.29 0.82
CA LEU A 17 -15.61 3.83 -0.09
C LEU A 17 -16.26 4.21 -1.43
N ALA A 18 -15.91 5.39 -1.95
CA ALA A 18 -16.39 5.91 -3.22
C ALA A 18 -15.42 5.57 -4.36
N ALA A 19 -15.90 5.68 -5.61
CA ALA A 19 -15.01 5.68 -6.75
C ALA A 19 -14.01 6.83 -6.61
N GLY A 20 -12.73 6.56 -6.92
CA GLY A 20 -11.64 7.52 -6.74
C GLY A 20 -10.97 7.47 -5.38
N ASP A 21 -11.50 6.77 -4.37
CA ASP A 21 -10.81 6.58 -3.10
C ASP A 21 -9.58 5.67 -3.24
N TRP A 22 -8.53 5.98 -2.45
CA TRP A 22 -7.31 5.19 -2.35
C TRP A 22 -7.13 4.70 -0.91
N PRO A 23 -7.80 3.62 -0.49
CA PRO A 23 -8.05 3.29 0.91
C PRO A 23 -6.92 2.56 1.62
N GLY A 24 -5.83 2.22 0.95
CA GLY A 24 -4.73 1.44 1.51
C GLY A 24 -3.53 1.34 0.58
N PHE A 25 -2.57 0.52 0.98
CA PHE A 25 -1.36 0.29 0.20
C PHE A 25 -1.68 -0.22 -1.21
N ARG A 26 -1.21 0.53 -2.22
CA ARG A 26 -1.43 0.25 -3.66
C ARG A 26 -2.91 0.27 -4.08
N GLY A 27 -3.74 1.02 -3.36
CA GLY A 27 -5.10 1.35 -3.76
C GLY A 27 -6.16 0.29 -3.46
N PRO A 28 -7.35 0.43 -4.06
CA PRO A 28 -8.53 -0.35 -3.69
C PRO A 28 -8.40 -1.85 -3.96
N LEU A 29 -7.54 -2.26 -4.89
CA LEU A 29 -7.25 -3.66 -5.21
C LEU A 29 -5.85 -4.11 -4.74
N GLY A 30 -5.08 -3.24 -4.08
CA GLY A 30 -3.72 -3.55 -3.62
C GLY A 30 -2.71 -3.84 -4.75
N ASN A 31 -3.00 -3.43 -5.98
CA ASN A 31 -2.21 -3.78 -7.16
C ASN A 31 -1.56 -2.59 -7.89
N GLY A 32 -1.81 -1.34 -7.44
CA GLY A 32 -1.25 -0.12 -8.02
C GLY A 32 -1.94 0.35 -9.29
N VAL A 33 -3.12 -0.20 -9.62
CA VAL A 33 -3.90 0.18 -10.79
C VAL A 33 -5.03 1.12 -10.38
N SER A 34 -5.23 2.18 -11.16
CA SER A 34 -6.31 3.14 -11.00
C SER A 34 -7.10 3.29 -12.29
N ASP A 35 -8.43 3.44 -12.17
CA ASP A 35 -9.32 3.78 -13.29
C ASP A 35 -9.40 5.29 -13.54
N GLU A 36 -8.66 6.10 -12.78
CA GLU A 36 -8.58 7.55 -12.93
C GLU A 36 -8.01 7.94 -14.29
N VAL A 37 -8.54 9.00 -14.84
CA VAL A 37 -8.10 9.58 -16.12
C VAL A 37 -7.69 11.04 -15.96
N GLY A 38 -6.95 11.55 -16.94
CA GLY A 38 -6.63 12.97 -16.99
C GLY A 38 -5.54 13.43 -16.02
N LEU A 39 -4.77 12.53 -15.45
CA LEU A 39 -3.56 12.86 -14.68
C LEU A 39 -2.55 13.63 -15.55
N PRO A 40 -1.70 14.51 -14.97
CA PRO A 40 -0.67 15.19 -15.74
C PRO A 40 0.37 14.20 -16.28
N VAL A 41 0.70 14.30 -17.57
CA VAL A 41 1.68 13.44 -18.26
C VAL A 41 2.95 14.23 -18.56
N ALA A 42 2.86 15.35 -19.30
CA ALA A 42 3.98 16.26 -19.55
C ALA A 42 4.21 17.11 -18.29
N LEU A 43 4.97 16.57 -17.35
CA LEU A 43 5.14 17.15 -16.01
C LEU A 43 5.90 18.48 -16.02
N ASP A 44 5.43 19.42 -15.20
CA ASP A 44 6.03 20.74 -14.98
C ASP A 44 5.75 21.15 -13.51
N ALA A 45 6.77 21.35 -12.73
CA ALA A 45 6.65 21.65 -11.30
C ALA A 45 5.82 22.92 -11.01
N LYS A 46 5.91 23.96 -11.87
CA LYS A 46 5.16 25.20 -11.69
C LYS A 46 3.67 25.05 -12.01
N LYS A 47 3.32 24.12 -12.92
CA LYS A 47 1.96 23.92 -13.42
C LYS A 47 1.23 22.79 -12.69
N HIS A 48 1.96 21.75 -12.26
CA HIS A 48 1.34 20.52 -11.81
C HIS A 48 1.48 20.24 -10.31
N ILE A 49 2.41 20.91 -9.58
CA ILE A 49 2.37 20.86 -8.12
C ILE A 49 1.21 21.74 -7.65
N ALA A 50 0.07 21.12 -7.32
CA ALA A 50 -1.09 21.84 -6.83
C ALA A 50 -0.83 22.43 -5.45
N TRP A 51 -0.27 21.61 -4.56
CA TRP A 51 0.23 22.02 -3.25
C TRP A 51 1.34 21.08 -2.76
N ARG A 52 2.12 21.57 -1.81
CA ARG A 52 3.09 20.80 -1.03
C ARG A 52 3.11 21.31 0.40
N ILE A 53 3.26 20.42 1.37
CA ILE A 53 3.38 20.78 2.78
C ILE A 53 4.50 19.99 3.46
N ASP A 54 5.07 20.56 4.51
CA ASP A 54 6.03 19.88 5.37
C ASP A 54 5.27 19.01 6.38
N LEU A 55 5.80 17.80 6.63
CA LEU A 55 5.27 16.86 7.60
C LEU A 55 6.08 16.94 8.91
N PRO A 56 5.45 16.71 10.08
CA PRO A 56 6.07 16.92 11.38
C PRO A 56 7.11 15.85 11.77
N GLY A 57 7.37 14.87 10.90
CA GLY A 57 8.30 13.80 11.17
C GLY A 57 8.56 12.92 9.95
N ARG A 58 9.46 11.94 10.14
CA ARG A 58 9.82 10.98 9.10
C ARG A 58 8.72 9.95 8.88
N GLY A 59 8.53 9.52 7.64
CA GLY A 59 7.64 8.42 7.28
C GLY A 59 7.81 7.98 5.84
N LEU A 60 7.47 6.73 5.57
CA LEU A 60 7.53 6.10 4.25
C LEU A 60 6.18 5.49 3.83
N SER A 61 5.15 5.64 4.67
CA SER A 61 3.80 5.17 4.34
C SER A 61 3.27 5.85 3.08
N SER A 62 2.57 5.11 2.24
CA SER A 62 1.80 5.72 1.15
C SER A 62 0.72 6.63 1.72
N PRO A 63 0.38 7.75 1.07
CA PRO A 63 -0.81 8.50 1.41
C PRO A 63 -2.08 7.66 1.16
N LEU A 64 -3.09 7.82 2.02
CA LEU A 64 -4.46 7.38 1.74
C LEU A 64 -5.29 8.58 1.33
N VAL A 65 -6.25 8.37 0.44
CA VAL A 65 -7.21 9.40 0.06
C VAL A 65 -8.62 8.84 0.16
N VAL A 66 -9.49 9.52 0.89
CA VAL A 66 -10.91 9.19 1.02
C VAL A 66 -11.71 10.47 0.91
N GLY A 67 -12.47 10.62 -0.15
CA GLY A 67 -13.20 11.86 -0.45
C GLY A 67 -12.26 13.05 -0.55
N ASP A 68 -12.46 14.03 0.32
CA ASP A 68 -11.68 15.27 0.43
C ASP A 68 -10.54 15.21 1.46
N ARG A 69 -10.21 14.04 1.98
CA ARG A 69 -9.22 13.83 3.07
C ARG A 69 -8.04 13.00 2.60
N VAL A 70 -6.85 13.43 3.02
CA VAL A 70 -5.60 12.69 2.81
C VAL A 70 -5.03 12.31 4.17
N PHE A 71 -4.78 11.01 4.38
CA PHE A 71 -4.21 10.51 5.63
C PHE A 71 -2.77 10.06 5.43
N VAL A 72 -1.90 10.43 6.35
CA VAL A 72 -0.49 10.00 6.38
C VAL A 72 -0.06 9.73 7.83
N THR A 73 0.92 8.84 7.98
CA THR A 73 1.59 8.60 9.26
C THR A 73 2.99 9.23 9.25
N ALA A 74 3.46 9.66 10.40
CA ALA A 74 4.81 10.17 10.59
C ALA A 74 5.35 9.72 11.95
N SER A 75 6.67 9.76 12.10
CA SER A 75 7.34 9.47 13.38
C SER A 75 8.39 10.53 13.65
N GLY A 76 8.32 11.12 14.84
CA GLY A 76 9.18 12.21 15.31
C GLY A 76 10.03 11.80 16.52
N GLY A 77 10.84 12.74 17.01
CA GLY A 77 11.77 12.50 18.08
C GLY A 77 13.07 11.86 17.58
N THR A 78 14.12 11.88 18.44
CA THR A 78 15.45 11.36 18.10
C THR A 78 15.44 9.87 17.76
N ARG A 79 14.54 9.11 18.41
CA ARG A 79 14.36 7.67 18.19
C ARG A 79 13.15 7.34 17.32
N GLN A 80 12.46 8.36 16.78
CA GLN A 80 11.18 8.23 16.07
C GLN A 80 10.08 7.58 16.95
N ASP A 81 10.09 7.85 18.23
CA ASP A 81 9.17 7.33 19.25
C ASP A 81 7.89 8.18 19.42
N TRP A 82 7.79 9.31 18.70
CA TRP A 82 6.56 10.08 18.59
C TRP A 82 5.79 9.64 17.34
N LEU A 83 4.76 8.83 17.54
CA LEU A 83 3.93 8.28 16.47
C LEU A 83 2.82 9.27 16.13
N GLN A 84 2.71 9.65 14.87
CA GLN A 84 1.79 10.69 14.45
C GLN A 84 0.91 10.19 13.29
N ILE A 85 -0.37 10.53 13.38
CA ILE A 85 -1.37 10.30 12.33
C ILE A 85 -1.97 11.65 11.98
N LEU A 86 -1.96 12.00 10.70
CA LEU A 86 -2.44 13.27 10.19
C LEU A 86 -3.55 13.06 9.18
N CYS A 87 -4.53 13.97 9.21
CA CYS A 87 -5.52 14.16 8.17
C CYS A 87 -5.33 15.55 7.57
N LEU A 88 -5.22 15.58 6.25
CA LEU A 88 -5.04 16.81 5.47
C LEU A 88 -6.23 17.01 4.55
N ASN A 89 -6.55 18.24 4.24
CA ASN A 89 -7.50 18.58 3.21
C ASN A 89 -6.92 18.31 1.82
N ALA A 90 -7.59 17.51 1.01
CA ALA A 90 -7.15 17.16 -0.33
C ALA A 90 -7.11 18.36 -1.30
N ALA A 91 -7.87 19.45 -1.03
CA ALA A 91 -7.91 20.62 -1.91
C ALA A 91 -6.61 21.44 -1.80
N ASP A 92 -6.16 21.74 -0.57
CA ASP A 92 -5.10 22.71 -0.30
C ASP A 92 -3.93 22.18 0.56
N GLY A 93 -4.03 20.96 1.11
CA GLY A 93 -3.03 20.35 1.97
C GLY A 93 -3.07 20.85 3.42
N SER A 94 -4.00 21.72 3.82
CA SER A 94 -4.11 22.17 5.19
C SER A 94 -4.39 21.02 6.16
N VAL A 95 -3.84 21.10 7.38
CA VAL A 95 -4.04 20.07 8.40
C VAL A 95 -5.44 20.22 8.99
N ILE A 96 -6.30 19.20 8.80
CA ILE A 96 -7.62 19.12 9.40
C ILE A 96 -7.48 18.70 10.87
N TRP A 97 -6.73 17.64 11.11
CA TRP A 97 -6.37 17.18 12.45
C TRP A 97 -5.05 16.42 12.46
N GLN A 98 -4.43 16.36 13.64
CA GLN A 98 -3.24 15.58 13.94
C GLN A 98 -3.40 14.89 15.28
N ARG A 99 -2.97 13.63 15.38
CA ARG A 99 -2.87 12.88 16.64
C ARG A 99 -1.44 12.43 16.85
N GLN A 100 -1.00 12.47 18.10
CA GLN A 100 0.34 12.05 18.51
C GLN A 100 0.24 11.07 19.67
N PHE A 101 1.03 10.03 19.61
CA PHE A 101 1.14 8.98 20.62
C PHE A 101 2.61 8.67 20.87
N TRP A 102 2.93 8.07 22.00
CA TRP A 102 4.23 7.51 22.26
C TRP A 102 4.29 6.05 21.82
N ALA A 103 5.43 5.63 21.25
CA ALA A 103 5.66 4.23 20.94
C ALA A 103 5.73 3.40 22.22
N MET A 104 4.96 2.32 22.28
CA MET A 104 5.01 1.33 23.37
C MET A 104 6.03 0.23 23.08
N GLY A 105 6.30 -0.03 21.82
CA GLY A 105 7.23 -1.04 21.36
C GLY A 105 8.60 -0.48 20.96
N SER A 106 9.46 -1.38 20.45
CA SER A 106 10.80 -1.03 20.00
C SER A 106 10.77 -0.15 18.75
N THR A 107 11.59 0.90 18.75
CA THR A 107 11.79 1.80 17.62
C THR A 107 13.10 1.54 16.87
N MET A 108 13.68 0.35 17.04
CA MET A 108 14.83 -0.10 16.24
C MET A 108 14.40 -0.28 14.78
N ARG A 109 15.26 0.16 13.88
CA ARG A 109 15.00 0.09 12.44
C ARG A 109 16.29 0.20 11.65
N HIS A 110 16.26 -0.21 10.41
CA HIS A 110 17.30 0.09 9.42
C HIS A 110 17.22 1.58 9.00
N ASP A 111 18.33 2.20 8.65
CA ASP A 111 18.36 3.63 8.27
C ASP A 111 17.55 3.99 7.04
N LYS A 112 17.37 3.04 6.12
CA LYS A 112 16.53 3.19 4.92
C LYS A 112 15.04 3.05 5.19
N THR A 113 14.60 2.74 6.42
CA THR A 113 13.18 2.62 6.79
C THR A 113 12.79 3.65 7.85
N SER A 114 11.55 3.62 8.30
CA SER A 114 10.98 4.52 9.30
C SER A 114 10.06 3.74 10.22
N ILE A 115 9.83 4.24 11.43
CA ILE A 115 8.80 3.69 12.31
C ILE A 115 7.40 3.89 11.71
N ALA A 116 7.19 4.95 10.92
CA ALA A 116 5.98 5.19 10.13
C ALA A 116 6.14 4.70 8.67
N ALA A 117 6.69 3.50 8.46
CA ALA A 117 6.79 2.89 7.13
C ALA A 117 5.51 2.17 6.69
N PRO A 118 4.78 1.44 7.55
CA PRO A 118 3.53 0.80 7.16
C PRO A 118 2.49 1.81 6.71
N THR A 119 1.79 1.48 5.63
CA THR A 119 0.67 2.29 5.14
C THR A 119 -0.59 1.96 5.94
N PRO A 120 -1.33 2.96 6.45
CA PRO A 120 -2.63 2.73 7.07
C PRO A 120 -3.65 2.16 6.08
N VAL A 121 -4.81 1.70 6.59
CA VAL A 121 -5.94 1.25 5.79
C VAL A 121 -7.24 1.79 6.34
N THR A 122 -8.25 1.96 5.50
CA THR A 122 -9.58 2.42 5.94
C THR A 122 -10.70 1.59 5.31
N ASP A 123 -11.80 1.44 6.05
CA ASP A 123 -13.07 0.88 5.56
C ASP A 123 -14.08 1.98 5.16
N GLY A 124 -13.64 3.24 5.05
CA GLY A 124 -14.47 4.41 4.78
C GLY A 124 -15.16 5.00 6.01
N ARG A 125 -15.02 4.37 7.18
CA ARG A 125 -15.56 4.86 8.47
C ARG A 125 -14.49 4.99 9.54
N ARG A 126 -13.51 4.07 9.52
CA ARG A 126 -12.41 3.99 10.47
C ARG A 126 -11.10 3.98 9.73
N LEU A 127 -10.12 4.59 10.32
CA LEU A 127 -8.73 4.57 9.91
C LEU A 127 -7.96 3.63 10.85
N PHE A 128 -7.27 2.65 10.28
CA PHE A 128 -6.41 1.74 11.02
C PHE A 128 -4.97 2.00 10.64
N ALA A 129 -4.10 2.23 11.61
CA ALA A 129 -2.70 2.49 11.41
C ALA A 129 -1.85 1.58 12.31
N ILE A 130 -0.82 0.96 11.74
CA ILE A 130 0.20 0.24 12.50
C ILE A 130 1.53 0.93 12.26
N PHE A 131 2.37 0.96 13.30
CA PHE A 131 3.74 1.45 13.21
C PHE A 131 4.73 0.30 13.34
N SER A 132 5.95 0.49 12.88
CA SER A 132 7.02 -0.52 12.98
C SER A 132 7.35 -0.92 14.43
N SER A 133 6.95 -0.11 15.41
CA SER A 133 6.99 -0.44 16.83
C SER A 133 5.91 -1.44 17.29
N ASN A 134 5.07 -1.93 16.34
CA ASN A 134 3.92 -2.81 16.59
C ASN A 134 2.80 -2.14 17.40
N ASP A 135 2.74 -0.82 17.39
CA ASP A 135 1.63 -0.04 17.93
C ASP A 135 0.54 0.11 16.88
N LEU A 136 -0.67 -0.28 17.23
CA LEU A 136 -1.84 -0.34 16.37
C LEU A 136 -2.92 0.60 16.88
N PHE A 137 -3.46 1.43 16.00
CA PHE A 137 -4.46 2.45 16.29
C PHE A 137 -5.68 2.31 15.39
N CYS A 138 -6.86 2.51 15.96
CA CYS A 138 -8.10 2.72 15.23
C CYS A 138 -8.68 4.08 15.60
N LEU A 139 -8.88 4.93 14.60
CA LEU A 139 -9.54 6.22 14.74
C LEU A 139 -10.78 6.25 13.84
N ASP A 140 -11.74 7.11 14.14
CA ASP A 140 -12.69 7.53 13.11
C ASP A 140 -12.02 8.51 12.12
N LEU A 141 -12.71 8.88 11.05
CA LEU A 141 -12.12 9.78 10.06
C LEU A 141 -11.98 11.23 10.57
N ASP A 142 -12.61 11.57 11.70
CA ASP A 142 -12.46 12.86 12.39
C ASP A 142 -11.32 12.86 13.43
N GLY A 143 -10.60 11.73 13.51
CA GLY A 143 -9.42 11.59 14.36
C GLY A 143 -9.73 11.24 15.81
N ASN A 144 -10.95 10.85 16.15
CA ASN A 144 -11.26 10.39 17.49
C ASN A 144 -10.77 8.96 17.66
N LEU A 145 -9.97 8.72 18.70
CA LEU A 145 -9.44 7.39 19.01
C LEU A 145 -10.59 6.47 19.43
N GLN A 146 -10.72 5.34 18.72
CA GLN A 146 -11.69 4.31 19.01
C GLN A 146 -11.08 3.23 19.93
N TRP A 147 -9.88 2.77 19.56
CA TRP A 147 -9.07 1.87 20.36
C TRP A 147 -7.59 1.95 19.93
N LEU A 148 -6.71 1.52 20.81
CA LEU A 148 -5.28 1.34 20.54
C LEU A 148 -4.80 0.01 21.15
N ARG A 149 -3.75 -0.57 20.59
CA ARG A 149 -3.12 -1.79 21.08
C ARG A 149 -1.63 -1.80 20.82
N GLY A 150 -0.84 -1.99 21.85
CA GLY A 150 0.58 -2.29 21.75
C GLY A 150 0.78 -3.79 21.61
N LEU A 151 0.98 -4.30 20.40
CA LEU A 151 1.14 -5.74 20.19
C LEU A 151 2.36 -6.31 20.91
N THR A 152 3.39 -5.51 21.18
CA THR A 152 4.55 -5.92 21.96
C THR A 152 4.27 -6.09 23.45
N LEU A 153 3.16 -5.56 23.97
CA LEU A 153 2.70 -5.83 25.34
C LEU A 153 2.12 -7.24 25.44
N ASP A 154 1.41 -7.68 24.41
CA ASP A 154 0.84 -9.02 24.34
C ASP A 154 1.87 -10.07 23.87
N TYR A 155 2.79 -9.66 22.99
CA TYR A 155 3.82 -10.48 22.36
C TYR A 155 5.21 -9.85 22.54
N PRO A 156 5.82 -9.95 23.74
CA PRO A 156 7.06 -9.22 24.09
C PRO A 156 8.27 -9.59 23.21
N ASN A 157 8.24 -10.76 22.59
CA ASN A 157 9.32 -11.22 21.70
C ASN A 157 9.10 -10.79 20.23
N ALA A 158 7.97 -10.19 19.88
CA ALA A 158 7.71 -9.70 18.54
C ALA A 158 8.43 -8.37 18.28
N ARG A 159 9.75 -8.41 18.11
CA ARG A 159 10.63 -7.24 17.94
C ARG A 159 11.07 -7.11 16.49
N ASN A 160 10.89 -5.96 15.91
CA ASN A 160 11.28 -5.63 14.53
C ASN A 160 12.66 -4.96 14.54
N SER A 161 13.75 -5.72 14.62
CA SER A 161 15.13 -5.18 14.72
C SER A 161 15.54 -4.36 13.48
N LEU A 162 15.03 -4.70 12.30
CA LEU A 162 15.29 -3.98 11.04
C LEU A 162 14.13 -3.03 10.65
N GLY A 163 13.11 -2.93 11.48
CA GLY A 163 11.87 -2.24 11.17
C GLY A 163 10.88 -3.11 10.41
N MET A 164 9.63 -2.69 10.36
CA MET A 164 8.53 -3.34 9.65
C MET A 164 7.91 -2.35 8.67
N ALA A 165 7.58 -2.82 7.45
CA ALA A 165 6.86 -2.04 6.45
C ALA A 165 5.58 -2.72 5.96
N SER A 166 5.28 -3.94 6.44
CA SER A 166 4.02 -4.64 6.12
C SER A 166 2.83 -3.78 6.53
N SER A 167 1.99 -3.47 5.55
CA SER A 167 0.81 -2.64 5.77
C SER A 167 -0.37 -3.48 6.25
N LEU A 168 -1.29 -2.85 6.96
CA LEU A 168 -2.56 -3.47 7.33
C LEU A 168 -3.41 -3.75 6.10
N VAL A 169 -4.21 -4.82 6.16
CA VAL A 169 -5.15 -5.19 5.11
C VAL A 169 -6.51 -5.49 5.74
N LEU A 170 -7.58 -5.11 5.03
CA LEU A 170 -8.95 -5.49 5.36
C LEU A 170 -9.38 -6.64 4.44
N ALA A 171 -9.77 -7.78 5.01
CA ALA A 171 -10.25 -8.94 4.26
C ALA A 171 -11.31 -9.70 5.06
N GLY A 172 -12.40 -10.11 4.41
CA GLY A 172 -13.49 -10.85 5.04
C GLY A 172 -14.15 -10.16 6.23
N GLY A 173 -14.05 -8.83 6.31
CA GLY A 173 -14.54 -8.05 7.45
C GLY A 173 -13.56 -7.97 8.63
N VAL A 174 -12.38 -8.55 8.49
CA VAL A 174 -11.32 -8.67 9.51
C VAL A 174 -10.18 -7.70 9.20
N LEU A 175 -9.59 -7.09 10.22
CA LEU A 175 -8.36 -6.32 10.11
C LEU A 175 -7.17 -7.29 10.26
N VAL A 176 -6.29 -7.32 9.27
CA VAL A 176 -5.15 -8.25 9.25
C VAL A 176 -3.86 -7.50 9.49
N ALA A 177 -3.08 -7.94 10.48
CA ALA A 177 -1.76 -7.42 10.81
C ALA A 177 -0.70 -8.52 10.65
N GLN A 178 0.29 -8.29 9.78
CA GLN A 178 1.49 -9.12 9.65
C GLN A 178 2.58 -8.55 10.54
N VAL A 179 3.05 -9.34 11.51
CA VAL A 179 4.14 -9.01 12.43
C VAL A 179 5.21 -10.07 12.25
N GLU A 180 6.01 -9.90 11.19
CA GLU A 180 7.03 -10.89 10.80
C GLU A 180 8.43 -10.37 11.09
N ASN A 181 9.19 -11.13 11.88
CA ASN A 181 10.52 -10.77 12.37
C ASN A 181 11.33 -12.04 12.72
N ASP A 182 12.55 -11.87 13.15
CA ASP A 182 13.48 -12.99 13.43
C ASP A 182 13.18 -13.74 14.75
N SER A 183 12.22 -13.25 15.55
CA SER A 183 11.96 -13.78 16.90
C SER A 183 10.54 -14.39 16.97
N GLU A 184 9.53 -13.65 17.40
CA GLU A 184 8.14 -14.11 17.46
C GLU A 184 7.39 -13.54 16.26
N SER A 185 7.19 -14.38 15.24
CA SER A 185 6.67 -14.00 13.93
C SER A 185 5.28 -14.58 13.72
N PHE A 186 4.30 -13.74 13.40
CA PHE A 186 2.90 -14.15 13.22
C PHE A 186 2.12 -13.22 12.30
N THR A 187 0.98 -13.71 11.83
CA THR A 187 -0.10 -12.89 11.26
C THR A 187 -1.33 -13.05 12.13
N ALA A 188 -2.00 -11.96 12.46
CA ALA A 188 -3.23 -11.96 13.25
C ALA A 188 -4.37 -11.33 12.47
N GLY A 189 -5.54 -11.97 12.55
CA GLY A 189 -6.82 -11.35 12.20
C GLY A 189 -7.46 -10.76 13.43
N LEU A 190 -7.84 -9.49 13.35
CA LEU A 190 -8.32 -8.70 14.46
C LEU A 190 -9.76 -8.26 14.21
N ASP A 191 -10.57 -8.26 15.23
CA ASP A 191 -11.85 -7.56 15.20
C ASP A 191 -11.60 -6.07 15.04
N LYS A 192 -12.03 -5.51 13.93
CA LYS A 192 -11.84 -4.10 13.61
C LYS A 192 -12.58 -3.14 14.55
N GLN A 193 -13.50 -3.63 15.40
CA GLN A 193 -14.25 -2.81 16.34
C GLN A 193 -13.50 -2.54 17.64
N ASN A 194 -12.69 -3.51 18.09
CA ASN A 194 -12.05 -3.46 19.40
C ASN A 194 -10.56 -3.88 19.39
N GLY A 195 -10.03 -4.34 18.24
CA GLY A 195 -8.63 -4.75 18.08
C GLY A 195 -8.29 -6.12 18.70
N VAL A 196 -9.27 -6.89 19.18
CA VAL A 196 -9.04 -8.21 19.77
C VAL A 196 -8.75 -9.26 18.68
N ASN A 197 -7.85 -10.20 18.96
CA ASN A 197 -7.56 -11.28 18.03
C ASN A 197 -8.80 -12.18 17.82
N LEU A 198 -9.16 -12.36 16.57
CA LEU A 198 -10.09 -13.41 16.15
C LEU A 198 -9.32 -14.72 15.89
N TRP A 199 -8.10 -14.58 15.35
CA TRP A 199 -7.20 -15.70 15.10
C TRP A 199 -5.74 -15.20 15.05
N ARG A 200 -4.79 -16.13 15.18
CA ARG A 200 -3.36 -15.92 15.00
C ARG A 200 -2.74 -17.15 14.34
N VAL A 201 -1.88 -16.92 13.36
CA VAL A 201 -1.12 -17.96 12.64
C VAL A 201 0.35 -17.65 12.77
N ASP A 202 1.13 -18.62 13.21
CA ASP A 202 2.59 -18.49 13.29
C ASP A 202 3.20 -18.39 11.88
N ARG A 203 4.20 -17.53 11.75
CA ARG A 203 4.86 -17.25 10.48
C ARG A 203 6.35 -17.60 10.57
N PRO A 204 7.04 -17.75 9.43
CA PRO A 204 8.50 -17.96 9.45
C PRO A 204 9.21 -16.87 10.24
N LYS A 205 10.16 -17.27 11.10
CA LYS A 205 11.00 -16.36 11.88
C LYS A 205 12.07 -15.74 10.98
N SER A 206 11.68 -14.74 10.23
CA SER A 206 12.51 -13.99 9.31
C SER A 206 11.86 -12.64 9.06
N ALA A 207 12.66 -11.58 8.94
CA ALA A 207 12.15 -10.27 8.58
C ALA A 207 11.44 -10.30 7.22
N ASN A 208 10.24 -9.73 7.18
CA ASN A 208 9.41 -9.65 5.99
C ASN A 208 8.68 -8.31 5.97
N TRP A 209 8.79 -7.60 4.86
CA TRP A 209 8.20 -6.27 4.65
C TRP A 209 7.05 -6.28 3.65
N THR A 210 6.66 -7.46 3.14
CA THR A 210 5.57 -7.58 2.16
C THR A 210 4.22 -7.34 2.81
N THR A 211 3.30 -6.78 2.04
CA THR A 211 1.90 -6.63 2.42
C THR A 211 1.09 -7.75 1.80
N ALA A 212 0.15 -8.32 2.55
CA ALA A 212 -0.74 -9.37 2.07
C ALA A 212 -1.56 -8.93 0.87
N THR A 213 -1.84 -9.86 -0.03
CA THR A 213 -2.75 -9.66 -1.17
C THR A 213 -4.08 -10.32 -0.88
N VAL A 214 -5.20 -9.73 -1.34
CA VAL A 214 -6.55 -10.27 -1.15
C VAL A 214 -7.09 -10.76 -2.49
N GLN A 215 -7.41 -12.05 -2.56
CA GLN A 215 -8.12 -12.65 -3.68
C GLN A 215 -9.62 -12.63 -3.38
N LYS A 216 -10.43 -12.09 -4.30
CA LYS A 216 -11.89 -12.24 -4.29
C LYS A 216 -12.27 -13.58 -4.89
N ILE A 217 -13.15 -14.31 -4.24
CA ILE A 217 -13.59 -15.66 -4.60
C ILE A 217 -15.08 -15.64 -4.90
N GLY A 218 -15.47 -16.09 -6.10
CA GLY A 218 -16.88 -16.27 -6.48
C GLY A 218 -17.76 -15.07 -6.11
N SER A 219 -18.83 -15.33 -5.36
CA SER A 219 -19.88 -14.36 -5.02
C SER A 219 -19.57 -13.44 -3.83
N GLY A 220 -18.30 -13.27 -3.44
CA GLY A 220 -17.91 -12.28 -2.43
C GLY A 220 -17.14 -12.82 -1.22
N ALA A 221 -16.74 -14.08 -1.23
CA ALA A 221 -15.74 -14.57 -0.27
C ALA A 221 -14.35 -14.02 -0.63
N GLU A 222 -13.44 -14.00 0.34
CA GLU A 222 -12.08 -13.52 0.15
C GLU A 222 -11.09 -14.53 0.70
N MET A 223 -9.91 -14.59 0.08
CA MET A 223 -8.75 -15.34 0.54
C MET A 223 -7.58 -14.39 0.73
N LEU A 224 -6.88 -14.53 1.82
CA LEU A 224 -5.70 -13.77 2.15
C LEU A 224 -4.46 -14.52 1.67
N LEU A 225 -3.62 -13.88 0.88
CA LEU A 225 -2.39 -14.44 0.32
C LEU A 225 -1.20 -13.82 1.04
N LEU A 226 -0.62 -14.58 1.97
CA LEU A 226 0.48 -14.15 2.84
C LEU A 226 1.81 -14.57 2.26
N GLN A 227 2.58 -13.61 1.75
CA GLN A 227 3.93 -13.82 1.22
C GLN A 227 4.96 -13.87 2.34
N SER A 228 6.00 -14.68 2.18
CA SER A 228 7.20 -14.71 3.02
C SER A 228 8.37 -15.35 2.27
N GLY A 229 9.55 -15.42 2.86
CA GLY A 229 10.70 -16.14 2.31
C GLY A 229 10.43 -17.64 2.06
N ARG A 230 9.36 -18.21 2.62
CA ARG A 230 8.91 -19.60 2.40
C ARG A 230 7.89 -19.74 1.26
N GLY A 231 7.50 -18.65 0.61
CA GLY A 231 6.49 -18.63 -0.46
C GLY A 231 5.19 -17.97 -0.07
N ILE A 232 4.05 -18.51 -0.53
CA ILE A 232 2.72 -17.95 -0.31
C ILE A 232 1.86 -18.93 0.48
N HIS A 233 1.24 -18.45 1.57
CA HIS A 233 0.17 -19.17 2.25
C HIS A 233 -1.17 -18.51 1.93
N ALA A 234 -2.12 -19.27 1.44
CA ALA A 234 -3.50 -18.84 1.31
C ALA A 234 -4.25 -19.12 2.60
N VAL A 235 -4.83 -18.09 3.18
CA VAL A 235 -5.45 -18.15 4.51
C VAL A 235 -6.87 -17.60 4.46
N ASN A 236 -7.81 -18.30 5.05
CA ASN A 236 -9.16 -17.78 5.23
C ASN A 236 -9.13 -16.58 6.21
N PRO A 237 -9.49 -15.36 5.77
CA PRO A 237 -9.37 -14.18 6.61
C PRO A 237 -10.29 -14.18 7.83
N LYS A 238 -11.35 -15.01 7.87
CA LYS A 238 -12.31 -15.05 8.97
C LYS A 238 -11.83 -15.86 10.17
N ASN A 239 -11.06 -16.94 9.93
CA ASN A 239 -10.66 -17.89 10.98
C ASN A 239 -9.17 -18.26 11.00
N GLY A 240 -8.36 -17.75 10.04
CA GLY A 240 -6.93 -18.05 9.97
C GLY A 240 -6.59 -19.43 9.42
N GLU A 241 -7.56 -20.19 8.93
CA GLU A 241 -7.33 -21.54 8.38
C GLU A 241 -6.49 -21.45 7.08
N VAL A 242 -5.41 -22.25 7.03
CA VAL A 242 -4.53 -22.32 5.87
C VAL A 242 -5.11 -23.29 4.85
N GLY A 243 -5.41 -22.80 3.65
CA GLY A 243 -5.96 -23.61 2.55
C GLY A 243 -4.86 -24.29 1.74
N TRP A 244 -3.96 -23.50 1.13
CA TRP A 244 -2.86 -24.04 0.31
C TRP A 244 -1.57 -23.26 0.53
N HIS A 245 -0.46 -23.86 0.09
CA HIS A 245 0.89 -23.28 0.20
C HIS A 245 1.69 -23.46 -1.09
N TYR A 246 2.19 -22.35 -1.64
CA TYR A 246 3.24 -22.34 -2.66
C TYR A 246 4.60 -22.28 -1.96
N ALA A 247 5.39 -23.34 -2.04
CA ALA A 247 6.56 -23.57 -1.19
C ALA A 247 7.92 -23.22 -1.83
N ASP A 248 7.94 -22.65 -3.06
CA ASP A 248 9.19 -22.36 -3.79
C ASP A 248 9.87 -21.05 -3.36
N GLY A 249 9.53 -20.53 -2.18
CA GLY A 249 10.07 -19.27 -1.67
C GLY A 249 9.58 -18.05 -2.43
N ALA A 250 9.75 -16.88 -1.81
CA ALA A 250 9.50 -15.58 -2.44
C ALA A 250 10.39 -14.51 -1.81
N SER A 251 10.52 -13.36 -2.47
CA SER A 251 11.16 -12.18 -1.88
C SER A 251 10.40 -11.73 -0.64
N THR A 252 11.10 -11.09 0.30
CA THR A 252 10.51 -10.52 1.50
C THR A 252 10.37 -8.99 1.44
N ILE A 253 10.61 -8.37 0.29
CA ILE A 253 10.54 -6.92 0.10
C ILE A 253 9.41 -6.53 -0.86
N PRO A 254 9.47 -6.82 -2.19
CA PRO A 254 8.35 -6.53 -3.08
C PRO A 254 7.18 -7.45 -2.79
N SER A 255 5.99 -6.88 -2.66
CA SER A 255 4.75 -7.64 -2.49
C SER A 255 4.28 -8.23 -3.82
N SER A 256 3.59 -9.36 -3.78
CA SER A 256 2.92 -9.93 -4.96
C SER A 256 1.85 -8.98 -5.53
N ALA A 257 1.55 -9.15 -6.81
CA ALA A 257 0.45 -8.45 -7.47
C ALA A 257 -0.59 -9.46 -7.96
N LEU A 258 -1.87 -9.16 -7.76
CA LEU A 258 -2.99 -9.99 -8.24
C LEU A 258 -3.74 -9.25 -9.35
N ALA A 259 -3.91 -9.90 -10.49
CA ALA A 259 -4.70 -9.39 -11.59
C ALA A 259 -5.28 -10.55 -12.42
N GLY A 260 -6.56 -10.46 -12.80
CA GLY A 260 -7.20 -11.44 -13.68
C GLY A 260 -7.13 -12.89 -13.15
N GLY A 261 -7.21 -13.11 -11.83
CA GLY A 261 -7.09 -14.44 -11.23
C GLY A 261 -5.66 -15.01 -11.18
N VAL A 262 -4.65 -14.23 -11.60
CA VAL A 262 -3.24 -14.65 -11.58
C VAL A 262 -2.47 -13.85 -10.53
N LEU A 263 -1.78 -14.56 -9.62
CA LEU A 263 -0.87 -13.98 -8.64
C LEU A 263 0.56 -13.98 -9.20
N TYR A 264 1.14 -12.80 -9.32
CA TYR A 264 2.51 -12.59 -9.78
C TYR A 264 3.41 -12.46 -8.57
N VAL A 265 4.11 -13.54 -8.26
CA VAL A 265 4.96 -13.68 -7.06
C VAL A 265 6.40 -13.34 -7.40
N PRO A 266 7.05 -12.42 -6.65
CA PRO A 266 8.50 -12.17 -6.73
C PRO A 266 9.28 -13.41 -6.22
N SER A 267 9.39 -14.43 -7.05
CA SER A 267 10.03 -15.72 -6.78
C SER A 267 10.80 -16.16 -8.00
N HIS A 268 12.10 -16.44 -7.85
CA HIS A 268 13.01 -16.82 -8.94
C HIS A 268 12.98 -15.85 -10.16
N GLY A 269 12.93 -14.59 -9.89
CA GLY A 269 12.52 -13.52 -10.79
C GLY A 269 11.06 -13.20 -10.57
N LEU A 270 10.17 -13.60 -11.48
CA LEU A 270 8.71 -13.49 -11.30
C LEU A 270 8.06 -14.82 -11.68
N THR A 271 7.21 -15.33 -10.82
CA THR A 271 6.41 -16.54 -11.05
C THR A 271 4.93 -16.17 -11.08
N ALA A 272 4.21 -16.60 -12.11
CA ALA A 272 2.77 -16.44 -12.23
C ALA A 272 2.04 -17.70 -11.75
N LEU A 273 1.15 -17.53 -10.79
CA LEU A 273 0.28 -18.59 -10.26
C LEU A 273 -1.16 -18.26 -10.64
N GLU A 274 -1.75 -19.11 -11.48
CA GLU A 274 -3.17 -19.06 -11.80
C GLU A 274 -3.94 -19.63 -10.61
N LEU A 275 -4.78 -18.81 -10.00
CA LEU A 275 -5.54 -19.17 -8.79
C LEU A 275 -6.89 -19.75 -9.20
N ALA A 276 -7.31 -20.83 -8.55
CA ALA A 276 -8.65 -21.36 -8.75
C ALA A 276 -9.71 -20.38 -8.23
N ASP A 277 -10.86 -20.31 -8.93
CA ASP A 277 -11.98 -19.43 -8.59
C ASP A 277 -12.61 -19.75 -7.21
N ASP A 278 -12.43 -20.95 -6.72
CA ASP A 278 -12.87 -21.38 -5.39
C ASP A 278 -11.86 -21.06 -4.28
N GLY A 279 -10.69 -20.49 -4.65
CA GLY A 279 -9.60 -20.13 -3.73
C GLY A 279 -8.88 -21.30 -3.10
N ARG A 280 -9.13 -22.55 -3.52
CA ARG A 280 -8.61 -23.76 -2.85
C ARG A 280 -7.33 -24.33 -3.43
N SER A 281 -6.90 -23.83 -4.59
CA SER A 281 -5.72 -24.31 -5.27
C SER A 281 -5.13 -23.27 -6.21
N PHE A 282 -3.95 -23.56 -6.73
CA PHE A 282 -3.30 -22.78 -7.77
C PHE A 282 -2.60 -23.70 -8.76
N LYS A 283 -2.28 -23.16 -9.94
CA LYS A 283 -1.43 -23.78 -10.94
C LYS A 283 -0.34 -22.80 -11.35
N GLN A 284 0.91 -23.24 -11.40
CA GLN A 284 1.97 -22.41 -11.96
C GLN A 284 1.75 -22.26 -13.46
N LYS A 285 1.51 -21.01 -13.92
CA LYS A 285 1.33 -20.67 -15.33
C LYS A 285 2.68 -20.57 -16.03
N TRP A 286 3.59 -19.79 -15.45
CA TRP A 286 4.97 -19.64 -15.94
C TRP A 286 5.91 -19.12 -14.84
N ARG A 287 7.21 -19.16 -15.14
CA ARG A 287 8.28 -18.55 -14.34
C ARG A 287 9.27 -17.87 -15.26
N SER A 288 9.69 -16.64 -14.93
CA SER A 288 10.59 -15.84 -15.76
C SER A 288 11.68 -15.19 -14.91
N SER A 289 12.93 -15.60 -15.09
CA SER A 289 14.09 -14.99 -14.45
C SER A 289 14.44 -13.61 -15.04
N ARG A 290 13.84 -13.27 -16.19
CA ARG A 290 14.05 -11.99 -16.88
C ARG A 290 13.13 -10.88 -16.39
N LEU A 291 12.01 -11.23 -15.75
CA LEU A 291 11.09 -10.33 -15.09
C LEU A 291 11.45 -10.32 -13.61
N ARG A 292 12.30 -9.41 -13.20
CA ARG A 292 12.87 -9.44 -11.84
C ARG A 292 12.59 -8.12 -11.12
N PRO A 293 11.51 -8.04 -10.32
CA PRO A 293 11.31 -6.94 -9.38
C PRO A 293 12.39 -7.02 -8.28
N ASP A 294 12.77 -5.87 -7.73
CA ASP A 294 13.74 -5.79 -6.65
C ASP A 294 13.08 -5.25 -5.37
N THR A 295 13.01 -3.93 -5.17
CA THR A 295 12.31 -3.32 -4.04
C THR A 295 10.86 -2.99 -4.40
N ALA A 296 10.65 -2.44 -5.60
CA ALA A 296 9.33 -2.11 -6.12
C ALA A 296 8.52 -3.37 -6.43
N SER A 297 7.27 -3.40 -5.98
CA SER A 297 6.35 -4.50 -6.31
C SER A 297 6.00 -4.54 -7.79
N PRO A 298 5.81 -5.72 -8.41
CA PRO A 298 5.38 -5.82 -9.80
C PRO A 298 3.99 -5.21 -9.98
N LEU A 299 3.70 -4.76 -11.20
CA LEU A 299 2.42 -4.18 -11.57
C LEU A 299 1.90 -4.86 -12.83
N VAL A 300 0.60 -5.08 -12.89
CA VAL A 300 -0.06 -5.66 -14.07
C VAL A 300 -1.08 -4.68 -14.61
N HIS A 301 -0.99 -4.41 -15.89
CA HIS A 301 -1.97 -3.58 -16.60
C HIS A 301 -2.29 -4.20 -17.95
N ARG A 302 -3.56 -4.53 -18.16
CA ARG A 302 -4.03 -5.28 -19.33
C ARG A 302 -3.31 -6.63 -19.47
N ASP A 303 -2.72 -6.91 -20.62
CA ASP A 303 -1.97 -8.12 -20.99
C ASP A 303 -0.46 -8.01 -20.68
N ARG A 304 -0.05 -7.04 -19.88
CA ARG A 304 1.35 -6.73 -19.59
C ARG A 304 1.66 -6.77 -18.09
N VAL A 305 2.82 -7.32 -17.76
CA VAL A 305 3.38 -7.25 -16.40
C VAL A 305 4.66 -6.42 -16.42
N TYR A 306 4.78 -5.53 -15.43
CA TYR A 306 5.90 -4.60 -15.30
C TYR A 306 6.70 -4.91 -14.04
N SER A 307 8.00 -5.05 -14.20
CA SER A 307 8.96 -5.22 -13.10
C SER A 307 9.97 -4.07 -13.15
N LEU A 308 10.13 -3.38 -12.05
CA LEU A 308 11.11 -2.32 -11.87
C LEU A 308 12.17 -2.79 -10.89
N ASN A 309 13.44 -2.70 -11.28
CA ASN A 309 14.55 -3.06 -10.41
C ASN A 309 15.25 -1.82 -9.83
N SER A 310 16.08 -2.03 -8.81
CA SER A 310 16.83 -0.95 -8.13
C SER A 310 17.84 -0.25 -9.04
N ALA A 311 18.25 -0.89 -10.15
CA ALA A 311 19.14 -0.29 -11.13
C ALA A 311 18.41 0.65 -12.12
N GLY A 312 17.11 0.89 -11.96
CA GLY A 312 16.32 1.76 -12.84
C GLY A 312 15.87 1.11 -14.15
N VAL A 313 15.88 -0.21 -14.25
CA VAL A 313 15.39 -0.89 -15.46
C VAL A 313 13.94 -1.31 -15.26
N LEU A 314 13.04 -0.69 -16.03
CA LEU A 314 11.66 -1.13 -16.18
C LEU A 314 11.60 -2.21 -17.25
N THR A 315 11.14 -3.38 -16.89
CA THR A 315 10.98 -4.53 -17.78
C THR A 315 9.51 -4.84 -17.96
N CYS A 316 9.05 -4.88 -19.20
CA CYS A 316 7.71 -5.32 -19.58
C CYS A 316 7.74 -6.78 -20.03
N GLY A 317 6.81 -7.56 -19.52
CA GLY A 317 6.58 -8.95 -19.90
C GLY A 317 5.14 -9.18 -20.33
N ASP A 318 4.95 -10.24 -21.06
CA ASP A 318 3.64 -10.76 -21.47
C ASP A 318 3.02 -11.58 -20.33
N THR A 319 1.76 -11.33 -19.99
CA THR A 319 1.07 -12.00 -18.87
C THR A 319 0.76 -13.47 -19.12
N ASP A 320 0.69 -13.89 -20.37
CA ASP A 320 0.36 -15.28 -20.72
C ASP A 320 1.58 -16.19 -20.73
N SER A 321 2.70 -15.70 -21.22
CA SER A 321 3.92 -16.50 -21.44
C SER A 321 5.08 -16.16 -20.49
N GLY A 322 5.06 -15.03 -19.80
CA GLY A 322 6.19 -14.53 -19.01
C GLY A 322 7.40 -14.12 -19.85
N LYS A 323 7.25 -13.99 -21.18
CA LYS A 323 8.32 -13.54 -22.06
C LYS A 323 8.54 -12.05 -21.89
N ARG A 324 9.80 -11.63 -21.77
CA ARG A 324 10.17 -10.23 -21.83
C ARG A 324 9.87 -9.66 -23.21
N LEU A 325 9.14 -8.56 -23.26
CA LEU A 325 8.77 -7.85 -24.48
C LEU A 325 9.73 -6.72 -24.78
N TRP A 326 9.96 -5.84 -23.81
CA TRP A 326 10.89 -4.71 -23.92
C TRP A 326 11.47 -4.31 -22.55
N GLN A 327 12.43 -3.42 -22.57
CA GLN A 327 13.03 -2.78 -21.39
C GLN A 327 13.22 -1.31 -21.66
N LEU A 328 13.03 -0.49 -20.62
CA LEU A 328 13.27 0.93 -20.63
C LEU A 328 14.16 1.33 -19.46
N ARG A 329 15.17 2.14 -19.70
CA ARG A 329 16.01 2.71 -18.65
C ARG A 329 15.34 3.96 -18.08
N LEU A 330 15.19 4.01 -16.78
CA LEU A 330 14.67 5.13 -16.01
C LEU A 330 15.77 5.69 -15.09
N ASP A 331 15.61 6.93 -14.64
CA ASP A 331 16.58 7.61 -13.78
C ASP A 331 16.32 7.31 -12.31
N GLY A 332 17.30 6.76 -11.65
CA GLY A 332 17.36 6.56 -10.22
C GLY A 332 17.35 5.10 -9.76
N PRO A 333 17.60 4.87 -8.47
CA PRO A 333 17.08 3.72 -7.75
C PRO A 333 15.63 3.96 -7.35
N PHE A 334 14.85 2.88 -7.18
CA PHE A 334 13.43 2.94 -6.87
C PHE A 334 13.09 2.09 -5.64
N GLY A 335 12.61 2.74 -4.58
CA GLY A 335 12.12 2.10 -3.37
C GLY A 335 10.60 1.90 -3.39
N GLY A 336 9.85 2.87 -3.91
CA GLY A 336 8.39 2.83 -4.04
C GLY A 336 7.91 2.00 -5.23
N SER A 337 6.73 1.41 -5.09
CA SER A 337 6.08 0.70 -6.20
C SER A 337 5.42 1.67 -7.17
N PRO A 338 5.44 1.40 -8.49
CA PRO A 338 4.77 2.22 -9.48
C PRO A 338 3.25 2.17 -9.34
N VAL A 339 2.57 3.16 -9.92
CA VAL A 339 1.13 3.14 -10.17
C VAL A 339 0.84 3.36 -11.64
N VAL A 340 -0.29 2.82 -12.11
CA VAL A 340 -0.75 3.04 -13.48
C VAL A 340 -2.15 3.64 -13.47
N ALA A 341 -2.35 4.63 -14.33
CA ALA A 341 -3.65 5.23 -14.62
C ALA A 341 -3.65 5.67 -16.09
N ASP A 342 -4.77 5.50 -16.80
CA ASP A 342 -4.98 5.95 -18.18
C ASP A 342 -3.79 5.63 -19.12
N ASN A 343 -3.31 4.38 -19.09
CA ASN A 343 -2.15 3.90 -19.87
C ASN A 343 -0.81 4.62 -19.61
N HIS A 344 -0.69 5.31 -18.49
CA HIS A 344 0.55 5.93 -18.06
C HIS A 344 1.02 5.30 -16.75
N LEU A 345 2.28 4.87 -16.74
CA LEU A 345 2.94 4.36 -15.53
C LEU A 345 3.72 5.50 -14.88
N TYR A 346 3.46 5.75 -13.62
CA TYR A 346 4.12 6.79 -12.82
C TYR A 346 5.09 6.14 -11.84
N VAL A 347 6.35 6.56 -11.88
CA VAL A 347 7.41 6.10 -10.98
C VAL A 347 8.06 7.29 -10.28
N PHE A 348 8.54 7.05 -9.06
CA PHE A 348 9.17 8.05 -8.21
C PHE A 348 10.49 7.48 -7.69
N SER A 349 11.61 8.11 -8.05
CA SER A 349 12.93 7.62 -7.68
C SER A 349 13.37 8.07 -6.29
N GLU A 350 14.33 7.35 -5.70
CA GLU A 350 14.99 7.75 -4.46
C GLU A 350 15.84 9.03 -4.64
N GLU A 351 16.02 9.52 -5.85
CA GLU A 351 16.67 10.80 -6.14
C GLU A 351 15.69 11.97 -6.30
N GLY A 352 14.36 11.68 -6.21
CA GLY A 352 13.30 12.69 -6.30
C GLY A 352 12.72 12.87 -7.70
N MET A 353 13.23 12.15 -8.69
CA MET A 353 12.73 12.22 -10.06
C MET A 353 11.39 11.49 -10.19
N VAL A 354 10.39 12.18 -10.73
CA VAL A 354 9.12 11.63 -11.19
C VAL A 354 9.22 11.38 -12.67
N GLN A 355 8.98 10.16 -13.11
CA GLN A 355 8.94 9.83 -14.53
C GLN A 355 7.61 9.19 -14.90
N VAL A 356 7.07 9.61 -16.05
CA VAL A 356 5.83 9.10 -16.62
C VAL A 356 6.17 8.30 -17.86
N VAL A 357 5.77 7.02 -17.87
CA VAL A 357 5.98 6.15 -19.04
C VAL A 357 4.64 5.96 -19.74
N ASP A 358 4.57 6.33 -21.00
CA ASP A 358 3.44 6.05 -21.90
C ASP A 358 3.47 4.57 -22.30
N LEU A 359 2.38 3.86 -22.00
CA LEU A 359 2.19 2.43 -22.28
C LEU A 359 1.24 2.18 -23.45
N SER A 360 0.81 3.21 -24.16
CA SER A 360 -0.14 3.10 -25.28
C SER A 360 0.50 2.52 -26.55
N ALA A 361 1.82 2.67 -26.69
CA ALA A 361 2.60 2.11 -27.81
C ALA A 361 3.07 0.67 -27.50
N PRO A 362 3.50 -0.10 -28.50
CA PRO A 362 4.06 -1.45 -28.32
C PRO A 362 5.25 -1.50 -27.34
N GLU A 363 6.07 -0.46 -27.30
CA GLU A 363 7.17 -0.26 -26.36
C GLU A 363 6.94 1.00 -25.53
N GLY A 364 7.24 0.92 -24.22
CA GLY A 364 7.12 2.05 -23.31
C GLY A 364 8.12 3.15 -23.63
N ARG A 365 7.70 4.40 -23.47
CA ARG A 365 8.56 5.58 -23.66
C ARG A 365 8.31 6.60 -22.55
N ILE A 366 9.33 7.35 -22.17
CA ILE A 366 9.21 8.45 -21.23
C ILE A 366 8.39 9.55 -21.90
N ALA A 367 7.26 9.94 -21.29
CA ALA A 367 6.35 10.98 -21.76
C ALA A 367 6.44 12.25 -20.93
N GLY A 368 7.05 12.21 -19.74
CA GLY A 368 7.24 13.37 -18.90
C GLY A 368 8.11 13.08 -17.70
N GLU A 369 8.77 14.12 -17.21
CA GLU A 369 9.69 14.05 -16.09
C GLU A 369 9.56 15.31 -15.23
N MET A 370 9.80 15.19 -13.93
CA MET A 370 9.80 16.30 -12.99
C MET A 370 10.62 15.94 -11.75
N ASP A 371 11.51 16.84 -11.33
CA ASP A 371 12.26 16.68 -10.09
C ASP A 371 11.48 17.32 -8.90
N LEU A 372 11.27 16.55 -7.85
CA LEU A 372 10.68 17.01 -6.57
C LEU A 372 11.77 17.50 -5.59
N GLY A 373 13.04 17.24 -5.86
CA GLY A 373 14.18 17.67 -5.06
C GLY A 373 14.36 16.94 -3.73
N GLU A 374 13.63 15.86 -3.49
CA GLU A 374 13.71 15.07 -2.26
C GLU A 374 13.57 13.57 -2.54
N MET A 375 14.27 12.75 -1.77
CA MET A 375 14.19 11.29 -1.84
C MET A 375 12.76 10.79 -1.63
N ILE A 376 12.25 10.00 -2.59
CA ILE A 376 10.93 9.36 -2.54
C ILE A 376 11.12 7.85 -2.46
N GLN A 377 10.61 7.26 -1.37
CA GLN A 377 10.63 5.80 -1.14
C GLN A 377 9.23 5.22 -0.96
N CYS A 378 8.19 6.06 -0.85
CA CYS A 378 6.82 5.61 -0.76
C CYS A 378 6.24 5.26 -2.13
N SER A 379 5.24 4.40 -2.15
CA SER A 379 4.35 4.25 -3.31
C SER A 379 3.33 5.39 -3.32
N PRO A 380 3.01 5.99 -4.48
CA PRO A 380 2.05 7.08 -4.56
C PRO A 380 0.61 6.58 -4.39
N ALA A 381 -0.30 7.50 -4.09
CA ALA A 381 -1.73 7.31 -4.22
C ALA A 381 -2.27 8.05 -5.44
N VAL A 382 -3.34 7.53 -6.03
CA VAL A 382 -4.05 8.13 -7.17
C VAL A 382 -5.50 8.35 -6.77
N SER A 383 -5.96 9.60 -6.84
CA SER A 383 -7.35 9.92 -6.47
C SER A 383 -7.79 11.25 -7.06
N ASN A 384 -9.00 11.27 -7.61
CA ASN A 384 -9.66 12.49 -8.11
C ASN A 384 -8.77 13.31 -9.06
N GLY A 385 -8.18 12.65 -10.08
CA GLY A 385 -7.33 13.28 -11.08
C GLY A 385 -6.00 13.78 -10.55
N ALA A 386 -5.54 13.32 -9.39
CA ALA A 386 -4.29 13.72 -8.75
C ALA A 386 -3.45 12.52 -8.29
N LEU A 387 -2.13 12.74 -8.25
CA LEU A 387 -1.16 11.90 -7.56
C LEU A 387 -0.82 12.53 -6.22
N TYR A 388 -0.77 11.72 -5.18
CA TYR A 388 -0.29 12.10 -3.86
C TYR A 388 0.95 11.28 -3.54
N VAL A 389 2.05 11.95 -3.24
CA VAL A 389 3.34 11.31 -2.96
C VAL A 389 4.04 12.02 -1.82
N ARG A 390 4.84 11.32 -1.06
CA ARG A 390 5.61 11.90 0.03
C ARG A 390 7.09 11.52 0.00
N SER A 391 7.90 12.42 0.52
CA SER A 391 9.25 12.14 1.02
C SER A 391 9.22 11.81 2.52
N ASN A 392 10.39 11.75 3.14
CA ASN A 392 10.51 11.66 4.59
C ASN A 392 9.86 12.85 5.33
N ARG A 393 9.82 14.04 4.71
CA ARG A 393 9.45 15.30 5.38
C ARG A 393 8.34 16.09 4.69
N ARG A 394 7.96 15.74 3.48
CA ARG A 394 6.97 16.48 2.69
C ARG A 394 5.96 15.56 2.04
N ILE A 395 4.82 16.13 1.72
CA ILE A 395 3.83 15.51 0.86
C ILE A 395 3.45 16.50 -0.25
N TRP A 396 3.25 15.98 -1.46
CA TRP A 396 2.83 16.73 -2.65
C TRP A 396 1.52 16.19 -3.17
N LYS A 397 0.69 17.10 -3.68
CA LYS A 397 -0.38 16.80 -4.63
C LYS A 397 0.07 17.24 -6.02
N ILE A 398 0.11 16.31 -6.95
CA ILE A 398 0.44 16.56 -8.36
C ILE A 398 -0.83 16.38 -9.18
N ALA A 399 -1.33 17.45 -9.77
CA ALA A 399 -2.59 17.48 -10.52
C ALA A 399 -2.50 18.57 -11.62
N ARG A 400 -3.39 18.49 -12.59
CA ARG A 400 -3.62 19.64 -13.48
C ARG A 400 -4.22 20.77 -12.66
N LYS A 401 -3.65 21.98 -12.73
CA LYS A 401 -4.28 23.15 -12.14
C LYS A 401 -5.55 23.44 -12.94
N THR A 402 -6.69 23.38 -12.29
CA THR A 402 -7.93 23.91 -12.85
C THR A 402 -7.69 25.41 -13.10
N GLN A 403 -7.78 25.86 -14.36
CA GLN A 403 -7.84 27.29 -14.63
C GLN A 403 -9.13 27.80 -13.98
N LEU A 404 -8.98 28.67 -12.96
CA LEU A 404 -10.07 29.40 -12.36
C LEU A 404 -10.56 30.47 -13.34
#